data_61d2853ec70303046eb7cc3eafec5389
#
_entry.id   61d2853ec70303046eb7cc3eafec5389
#
_cell.length_a   1.000
_cell.length_b   1.000
_cell.length_c   1.000
_cell.angle_alpha   90.00
_cell.angle_beta   90.00
_cell.angle_gamma   90.00
#
_symmetry.space_group_name_H-M   'P 1'
#
loop_
_entity.id
_entity.type
_entity.pdbx_description
1 polymer ?
#
loop_
_entity_poly.entity_id
_entity_poly.type
_entity_poly.pdbx_seq_one_letter_code
_entity_poly.pdbx_strand_id
1 'polypeptide(L)'
;MSEKRYQTVMLIDDNEIDNLINQKMIEASGIAEHIYTHTGARSAIEFLKNLEKLKSVADSVLPDVIFLDIDMPLMDGFQFLEEFEKLSKETVSKCKIVMLTSSINPQDVNKSKEYTYVKKYINKPLSQDTLEKLVI
;
A
#
# COMPACT_ATOMS: atom_id res chain seq x y z
N MET A 1 -1.34 23.50 -9.54
CA MET A 1 -2.13 22.60 -8.71
C MET A 1 -1.99 21.18 -9.26
N SER A 2 -1.51 20.25 -8.46
CA SER A 2 -1.35 18.88 -8.92
C SER A 2 -2.69 18.17 -8.96
N GLU A 3 -2.92 17.41 -10.02
CA GLU A 3 -4.10 16.56 -10.10
C GLU A 3 -3.91 15.36 -9.16
N LYS A 4 -4.99 14.93 -8.56
CA LYS A 4 -4.98 13.74 -7.70
C LYS A 4 -5.00 12.51 -8.60
N ARG A 5 -3.89 11.78 -8.62
CA ARG A 5 -3.74 10.60 -9.47
C ARG A 5 -4.53 9.40 -8.96
N TYR A 6 -4.75 9.37 -7.64
CA TYR A 6 -5.43 8.24 -7.00
C TYR A 6 -6.56 8.76 -6.14
N GLN A 7 -7.66 8.04 -6.13
CA GLN A 7 -8.77 8.38 -5.26
C GLN A 7 -8.46 7.99 -3.82
N THR A 8 -7.95 6.80 -3.62
CA THR A 8 -7.69 6.26 -2.28
C THR A 8 -6.36 5.53 -2.26
N VAL A 9 -5.56 5.81 -1.24
CA VAL A 9 -4.34 5.05 -0.96
C VAL A 9 -4.39 4.51 0.45
N MET A 10 -3.65 3.44 0.71
CA MET A 10 -3.57 2.82 2.02
C MET A 10 -2.10 2.72 2.43
N LEU A 11 -1.82 3.05 3.69
CA LEU A 11 -0.51 2.87 4.30
C LEU A 11 -0.60 1.76 5.34
N ILE A 12 0.32 0.80 5.28
CA ILE A 12 0.39 -0.29 6.26
C ILE A 12 1.79 -0.32 6.82
N ASP A 13 1.94 0.06 8.10
CA ASP A 13 3.22 0.10 8.80
C ASP A 13 2.95 0.00 10.29
N ASP A 14 3.65 -0.91 10.98
CA ASP A 14 3.46 -1.07 12.41
C ASP A 14 4.03 0.09 13.23
N ASN A 15 4.88 0.89 12.64
CA ASN A 15 5.46 2.07 13.28
C ASN A 15 4.56 3.28 13.05
N GLU A 16 3.91 3.77 14.10
CA GLU A 16 2.99 4.89 14.01
C GLU A 16 3.65 6.17 13.50
N ILE A 17 4.93 6.37 13.86
CA ILE A 17 5.68 7.55 13.43
C ILE A 17 5.94 7.48 11.92
N ASP A 18 6.35 6.31 11.42
CA ASP A 18 6.57 6.13 9.98
C ASP A 18 5.28 6.34 9.20
N ASN A 19 4.15 5.80 9.69
CA ASN A 19 2.85 6.03 9.08
C ASN A 19 2.52 7.51 9.02
N LEU A 20 2.76 8.24 10.11
CA LEU A 20 2.48 9.67 10.17
C LEU A 20 3.34 10.44 9.16
N ILE A 21 4.63 10.15 9.11
CA ILE A 21 5.56 10.81 8.19
C ILE A 21 5.12 10.55 6.75
N ASN A 22 4.86 9.30 6.41
CA ASN A 22 4.47 8.93 5.05
C ASN A 22 3.11 9.51 4.68
N GLN A 23 2.18 9.55 5.62
CA GLN A 23 0.87 10.17 5.40
C GLN A 23 1.02 11.67 5.08
N LYS A 24 1.86 12.37 5.85
CA LYS A 24 2.09 13.80 5.61
C LYS A 24 2.74 14.03 4.24
N MET A 25 3.65 13.16 3.82
CA MET A 25 4.25 13.28 2.52
C MET A 25 3.23 13.08 1.40
N ILE A 26 2.34 12.10 1.53
CA ILE A 26 1.29 11.86 0.54
C ILE A 26 0.33 13.05 0.49
N GLU A 27 -0.06 13.57 1.65
CA GLU A 27 -0.93 14.75 1.73
C GLU A 27 -0.29 15.95 1.02
N ALA A 28 0.99 16.19 1.29
CA ALA A 28 1.70 17.32 0.72
C ALA A 28 1.86 17.18 -0.80
N SER A 29 2.01 15.95 -1.30
CA SER A 29 2.14 15.71 -2.74
C SER A 29 0.83 15.90 -3.50
N GLY A 30 -0.29 15.75 -2.82
CA GLY A 30 -1.61 15.85 -3.43
C GLY A 30 -1.98 14.74 -4.38
N ILE A 31 -1.26 13.59 -4.33
CA ILE A 31 -1.51 12.50 -5.28
C ILE A 31 -2.77 11.69 -4.97
N ALA A 32 -3.29 11.80 -3.75
CA ALA A 32 -4.43 10.99 -3.32
C ALA A 32 -5.49 11.86 -2.66
N GLU A 33 -6.74 11.51 -2.88
CA GLU A 33 -7.86 12.20 -2.27
C GLU A 33 -8.12 11.72 -0.86
N HIS A 34 -8.01 10.40 -0.64
CA HIS A 34 -8.22 9.78 0.67
C HIS A 34 -7.04 8.90 1.03
N ILE A 35 -6.68 8.88 2.31
CA ILE A 35 -5.57 8.07 2.82
C ILE A 35 -6.08 7.27 4.02
N TYR A 36 -5.95 5.95 3.94
CA TYR A 36 -6.21 5.06 5.07
C TYR A 36 -4.88 4.60 5.66
N THR A 37 -4.79 4.53 6.97
CA THR A 37 -3.59 4.03 7.65
C THR A 37 -3.95 2.83 8.52
N HIS A 38 -3.08 1.83 8.50
CA HIS A 38 -3.20 0.65 9.34
C HIS A 38 -1.86 0.37 9.99
N THR A 39 -1.89 -0.04 11.25
CA THR A 39 -0.67 -0.35 12.00
C THR A 39 -0.36 -1.85 12.00
N GLY A 40 -1.12 -2.65 11.27
CA GLY A 40 -0.86 -4.08 11.15
C GLY A 40 -1.44 -4.65 9.88
N ALA A 41 -0.76 -5.68 9.37
CA ALA A 41 -1.18 -6.34 8.13
C ALA A 41 -2.54 -7.02 8.30
N ARG A 42 -2.79 -7.62 9.46
CA ARG A 42 -4.06 -8.31 9.69
C ARG A 42 -5.24 -7.36 9.66
N SER A 43 -5.12 -6.19 10.32
CA SER A 43 -6.20 -5.23 10.30
C SER A 43 -6.48 -4.71 8.89
N ALA A 44 -5.43 -4.55 8.08
CA ALA A 44 -5.57 -4.13 6.69
C ALA A 44 -6.29 -5.19 5.86
N ILE A 45 -5.94 -6.46 6.03
CA ILE A 45 -6.61 -7.57 5.33
C ILE A 45 -8.09 -7.64 5.73
N GLU A 46 -8.39 -7.52 7.01
CA GLU A 46 -9.78 -7.54 7.48
C GLU A 46 -10.58 -6.38 6.90
N PHE A 47 -9.96 -5.21 6.82
CA PHE A 47 -10.59 -4.04 6.21
C PHE A 47 -10.92 -4.31 4.75
N LEU A 48 -9.98 -4.86 3.99
CA LEU A 48 -10.20 -5.18 2.58
C LEU A 48 -11.29 -6.24 2.41
N LYS A 49 -11.31 -7.27 3.25
CA LYS A 49 -12.36 -8.28 3.23
C LYS A 49 -13.73 -7.67 3.47
N ASN A 50 -13.81 -6.73 4.42
CA ASN A 50 -15.07 -6.07 4.71
C ASN A 50 -15.54 -5.20 3.55
N LEU A 51 -14.62 -4.53 2.87
CA LEU A 51 -14.96 -3.74 1.68
C LEU A 51 -15.52 -4.62 0.55
N GLU A 52 -14.98 -5.83 0.38
CA GLU A 52 -15.48 -6.75 -0.63
C GLU A 52 -16.95 -7.12 -0.43
N LYS A 53 -17.42 -7.11 0.81
CA LYS A 53 -18.80 -7.40 1.13
C LYS A 53 -19.75 -6.27 0.72
N LEU A 54 -19.21 -5.09 0.46
CA LEU A 54 -19.97 -3.91 0.07
C LEU A 54 -19.86 -3.71 -1.44
N LYS A 55 -20.34 -4.68 -2.21
CA LYS A 55 -20.14 -4.75 -3.66
C LYS A 55 -20.52 -3.48 -4.43
N SER A 56 -21.56 -2.80 -3.98
CA SER A 56 -22.05 -1.60 -4.68
C SER A 56 -21.15 -0.39 -4.51
N VAL A 57 -20.26 -0.38 -3.50
CA VAL A 57 -19.36 0.75 -3.24
C VAL A 57 -17.89 0.35 -3.29
N ALA A 58 -17.59 -0.94 -3.52
CA ALA A 58 -16.21 -1.45 -3.45
C ALA A 58 -15.27 -0.74 -4.42
N ASP A 59 -15.72 -0.49 -5.64
CA ASP A 59 -14.87 0.13 -6.66
C ASP A 59 -14.39 1.52 -6.29
N SER A 60 -15.19 2.28 -5.53
CA SER A 60 -14.83 3.64 -5.15
C SER A 60 -14.06 3.71 -3.83
N VAL A 61 -14.18 2.68 -2.96
CA VAL A 61 -13.53 2.72 -1.64
C VAL A 61 -12.32 1.81 -1.53
N LEU A 62 -12.14 0.84 -2.44
CA LEU A 62 -10.93 0.04 -2.47
C LEU A 62 -9.73 0.93 -2.80
N PRO A 63 -8.59 0.76 -2.12
CA PRO A 63 -7.43 1.58 -2.43
C PRO A 63 -6.87 1.29 -3.81
N ASP A 64 -6.47 2.36 -4.50
CA ASP A 64 -5.78 2.23 -5.79
C ASP A 64 -4.33 1.79 -5.58
N VAL A 65 -3.72 2.25 -4.50
CA VAL A 65 -2.34 1.95 -4.15
C VAL A 65 -2.26 1.59 -2.67
N ILE A 66 -1.53 0.53 -2.37
CA ILE A 66 -1.21 0.13 -1.00
C ILE A 66 0.29 0.26 -0.80
N PHE A 67 0.69 1.16 0.11
CA PHE A 67 2.09 1.28 0.53
C PHE A 67 2.29 0.35 1.72
N LEU A 68 3.10 -0.67 1.56
CA LEU A 68 3.20 -1.79 2.49
C LEU A 68 4.61 -1.92 3.04
N ASP A 69 4.75 -1.75 4.36
CA ASP A 69 6.01 -2.01 5.05
C ASP A 69 6.28 -3.51 5.08
N ILE A 70 7.52 -3.90 4.79
CA ILE A 70 7.91 -5.30 4.77
C ILE A 70 8.16 -5.83 6.18
N ASP A 71 8.81 -5.03 7.01
CA ASP A 71 9.29 -5.46 8.33
C ASP A 71 8.28 -5.18 9.43
N MET A 72 7.25 -6.02 9.52
CA MET A 72 6.24 -5.92 10.56
C MET A 72 6.23 -7.18 11.42
N PRO A 73 6.00 -7.06 12.73
CA PRO A 73 5.86 -8.23 13.58
C PRO A 73 4.55 -8.95 13.31
N LEU A 74 4.47 -10.22 13.69
CA LEU A 74 3.29 -11.09 13.57
C LEU A 74 2.99 -11.46 12.13
N MET A 75 2.74 -10.50 11.26
CA MET A 75 2.51 -10.73 9.83
C MET A 75 3.30 -9.69 9.05
N ASP A 76 4.39 -10.13 8.40
CA ASP A 76 5.23 -9.23 7.60
C ASP A 76 4.60 -8.94 6.23
N GLY A 77 5.30 -8.10 5.44
CA GLY A 77 4.78 -7.69 4.14
C GLY A 77 4.53 -8.85 3.18
N PHE A 78 5.40 -9.85 3.17
CA PHE A 78 5.22 -11.00 2.27
C PHE A 78 4.08 -11.90 2.71
N GLN A 79 3.89 -12.05 4.01
CA GLN A 79 2.72 -12.77 4.53
C GLN A 79 1.42 -12.04 4.21
N PHE A 80 1.46 -10.70 4.24
CA PHE A 80 0.33 -9.90 3.79
C PHE A 80 0.00 -10.21 2.32
N LEU A 81 1.03 -10.27 1.46
CA LEU A 81 0.81 -10.58 0.04
C LEU A 81 0.14 -11.94 -0.16
N GLU A 82 0.52 -12.94 0.62
CA GLU A 82 -0.09 -14.26 0.55
C GLU A 82 -1.58 -14.20 0.88
N GLU A 83 -1.94 -13.44 1.91
CA GLU A 83 -3.35 -13.27 2.28
C GLU A 83 -4.09 -12.39 1.28
N PHE A 84 -3.43 -11.37 0.75
CA PHE A 84 -4.00 -10.49 -0.26
C PHE A 84 -4.39 -11.26 -1.53
N GLU A 85 -3.57 -12.22 -1.94
CA GLU A 85 -3.86 -13.03 -3.13
C GLU A 85 -5.13 -13.85 -3.01
N LYS A 86 -5.56 -14.13 -1.79
CA LYS A 86 -6.79 -14.90 -1.53
C LYS A 86 -8.05 -14.06 -1.68
N LEU A 87 -7.91 -12.75 -1.81
CA LEU A 87 -9.05 -11.86 -2.02
C LEU A 87 -9.58 -12.01 -3.45
N SER A 88 -10.70 -11.34 -3.74
CA SER A 88 -11.31 -11.46 -5.06
C SER A 88 -10.37 -10.94 -6.16
N LYS A 89 -10.57 -11.43 -7.38
CA LYS A 89 -9.76 -10.99 -8.53
C LYS A 89 -9.90 -9.50 -8.79
N GLU A 90 -11.08 -8.95 -8.56
CA GLU A 90 -11.32 -7.52 -8.73
C GLU A 90 -10.46 -6.71 -7.76
N THR A 91 -10.40 -7.14 -6.50
CA THR A 91 -9.58 -6.46 -5.49
C THR A 91 -8.10 -6.53 -5.85
N VAL A 92 -7.61 -7.72 -6.19
CA VAL A 92 -6.20 -7.92 -6.52
C VAL A 92 -5.80 -7.11 -7.75
N SER A 93 -6.67 -7.02 -8.74
CA SER A 93 -6.34 -6.26 -9.95
C SER A 93 -6.47 -4.74 -9.76
N LYS A 94 -7.34 -4.29 -8.86
CA LYS A 94 -7.50 -2.85 -8.61
C LYS A 94 -6.39 -2.28 -7.73
N CYS A 95 -5.99 -3.01 -6.69
CA CYS A 95 -5.03 -2.51 -5.70
C CYS A 95 -3.61 -2.82 -6.13
N LYS A 96 -2.85 -1.79 -6.46
CA LYS A 96 -1.43 -1.93 -6.79
C LYS A 96 -0.61 -1.76 -5.52
N ILE A 97 0.40 -2.58 -5.36
CA ILE A 97 1.20 -2.58 -4.14
C ILE A 97 2.57 -1.97 -4.38
N VAL A 98 2.96 -1.06 -3.49
CA VAL A 98 4.29 -0.47 -3.42
C VAL A 98 4.88 -0.91 -2.09
N MET A 99 5.96 -1.67 -2.13
CA MET A 99 6.60 -2.15 -0.90
C MET A 99 7.57 -1.11 -0.37
N LEU A 100 7.54 -0.91 0.94
CA LEU A 100 8.40 0.05 1.63
C LEU A 100 9.33 -0.70 2.57
N THR A 101 10.57 -0.21 2.69
CA THR A 101 11.55 -0.79 3.61
C THR A 101 12.48 0.30 4.12
N SER A 102 12.99 0.12 5.34
CA SER A 102 14.03 1.00 5.87
C SER A 102 15.41 0.63 5.33
N SER A 103 15.54 -0.57 4.74
CA SER A 103 16.83 -1.06 4.22
C SER A 103 16.56 -2.00 3.04
N ILE A 104 16.94 -1.59 1.84
CA ILE A 104 16.71 -2.40 0.64
C ILE A 104 17.60 -3.64 0.69
N ASN A 105 16.96 -4.81 0.54
CA ASN A 105 17.61 -6.11 0.53
C ASN A 105 17.37 -6.73 -0.86
N PRO A 106 18.44 -7.06 -1.63
CA PRO A 106 18.24 -7.64 -2.96
C PRO A 106 17.41 -8.91 -2.99
N GLN A 107 17.49 -9.75 -1.96
CA GLN A 107 16.67 -10.96 -1.87
C GLN A 107 15.19 -10.62 -1.78
N ASP A 108 14.83 -9.60 -1.00
CA ASP A 108 13.45 -9.16 -0.87
C ASP A 108 12.94 -8.54 -2.17
N VAL A 109 13.79 -7.77 -2.86
CA VAL A 109 13.45 -7.19 -4.16
C VAL A 109 13.14 -8.31 -5.17
N ASN A 110 14.00 -9.32 -5.22
CA ASN A 110 13.79 -10.46 -6.12
C ASN A 110 12.52 -11.23 -5.78
N LYS A 111 12.26 -11.44 -4.49
CA LYS A 111 11.06 -12.11 -4.03
C LYS A 111 9.80 -11.32 -4.42
N SER A 112 9.86 -10.00 -4.30
CA SER A 112 8.71 -9.16 -4.65
C SER A 112 8.34 -9.24 -6.12
N LYS A 113 9.30 -9.53 -6.99
CA LYS A 113 9.05 -9.66 -8.43
C LYS A 113 8.20 -10.87 -8.80
N GLU A 114 8.04 -11.81 -7.88
CA GLU A 114 7.14 -12.96 -8.08
C GLU A 114 5.67 -12.55 -8.03
N TYR A 115 5.37 -11.36 -7.53
CA TYR A 115 4.00 -10.86 -7.38
C TYR A 115 3.75 -9.77 -8.41
N THR A 116 2.90 -10.05 -9.39
CA THR A 116 2.65 -9.14 -10.51
C THR A 116 2.01 -7.82 -10.09
N TYR A 117 1.27 -7.81 -8.98
CA TYR A 117 0.61 -6.61 -8.47
C TYR A 117 1.53 -5.74 -7.62
N VAL A 118 2.74 -6.20 -7.30
CA VAL A 118 3.76 -5.37 -6.65
C VAL A 118 4.47 -4.59 -7.74
N LYS A 119 4.28 -3.26 -7.74
CA LYS A 119 4.74 -2.40 -8.84
C LYS A 119 6.04 -1.70 -8.54
N LYS A 120 6.33 -1.43 -7.26
CA LYS A 120 7.54 -0.71 -6.86
C LYS A 120 8.04 -1.21 -5.52
N TYR A 121 9.32 -0.97 -5.27
CA TYR A 121 9.99 -1.28 -4.02
C TYR A 121 10.79 -0.05 -3.64
N ILE A 122 10.42 0.62 -2.56
CA ILE A 122 10.93 1.96 -2.22
C ILE A 122 11.51 1.99 -0.80
N ASN A 123 12.61 2.72 -0.65
CA ASN A 123 13.20 3.00 0.65
C ASN A 123 12.38 4.05 1.40
N LYS A 124 12.10 3.80 2.69
CA LYS A 124 11.44 4.78 3.55
C LYS A 124 12.42 5.89 3.93
N PRO A 125 11.94 7.07 4.24
CA PRO A 125 10.54 7.53 4.13
C PRO A 125 10.16 7.89 2.69
N LEU A 126 8.87 7.97 2.43
CA LEU A 126 8.40 8.50 1.15
C LEU A 126 8.82 9.97 1.03
N SER A 127 9.17 10.38 -0.18
CA SER A 127 9.55 11.77 -0.44
C SER A 127 8.66 12.34 -1.53
N GLN A 128 8.64 13.68 -1.63
CA GLN A 128 7.90 14.36 -2.69
C GLN A 128 8.40 13.90 -4.06
N ASP A 129 9.73 13.80 -4.22
CA ASP A 129 10.33 13.38 -5.47
C ASP A 129 9.88 11.96 -5.86
N THR A 130 9.94 11.02 -4.90
CA THR A 130 9.52 9.64 -5.14
C THR A 130 8.06 9.58 -5.54
N LEU A 131 7.20 10.34 -4.85
CA LEU A 131 5.77 10.33 -5.11
C LEU A 131 5.44 10.96 -6.45
N GLU A 132 6.13 12.03 -6.82
CA GLU A 132 5.93 12.69 -8.13
C GLU A 132 6.29 11.77 -9.28
N LYS A 133 7.34 10.97 -9.11
CA LYS A 133 7.84 10.05 -10.13
C LYS A 133 7.13 8.70 -10.13
N LEU A 134 6.22 8.49 -9.20
CA LEU A 134 5.54 7.20 -9.07
C LEU A 134 4.63 6.95 -10.26
N VAL A 135 4.97 5.96 -11.07
CA VAL A 135 4.19 5.54 -12.23
C VAL A 135 3.91 4.05 -12.08
N ILE A 136 2.65 3.71 -11.85
CA ILE A 136 2.26 2.33 -11.57
C ILE A 136 0.92 1.99 -12.24
#